data_bb1545532940a955170affc6fd4c8718
#
_entry.id   bb1545532940a955170affc6fd4c8718
#
_cell.length_a   1.000
_cell.length_b   1.000
_cell.length_c   1.000
_cell.angle_alpha   90.00
_cell.angle_beta   90.00
_cell.angle_gamma   90.00
#
_symmetry.space_group_name_H-M   'P 1'
#
loop_
_entity.id
_entity.type
_entity.pdbx_description
1 polymer ?
#
loop_
_entity_poly.entity_id
_entity_poly.type
_entity_poly.pdbx_seq_one_letter_code
_entity_poly.pdbx_strand_id
1 'polypeptide(L)'
;VAEDEQVENLIQTAMDKFGRIDCLFNNAGIPGKAGGVENLEGGQINSELAVLINGVLYGMKHVAPIMKRQGSGTIINTGSIAGQRAGYGVSLVYSLAKAAVIHASKCVAMELAEHKIRVNSLSPGAIVTGIFGKAFGLDDAQADADGATDDLLDRFNGAQPYPRAGIAEDIARAALFLASDDSEFVTGTDILVDGGMIAGRRWSETMARWEGLSQALAQT
;
A
#
# COMPACT_ATOMS: atom_id res chain seq x y z
N VAL A 1 4.68 -14.23 6.46
CA VAL A 1 5.47 -13.00 6.74
C VAL A 1 5.33 -12.54 8.20
N ALA A 2 4.37 -13.08 8.96
CA ALA A 2 4.16 -12.70 10.36
C ALA A 2 5.28 -13.20 11.30
N GLU A 3 6.08 -14.17 10.87
CA GLU A 3 7.13 -14.80 11.66
C GLU A 3 8.52 -14.41 11.14
N ASP A 4 9.37 -13.88 12.03
CA ASP A 4 10.72 -13.38 11.70
C ASP A 4 11.58 -14.44 11.02
N GLU A 5 11.63 -15.65 11.57
CA GLU A 5 12.43 -16.76 11.05
C GLU A 5 11.97 -17.20 9.64
N GLN A 6 10.67 -17.14 9.36
CA GLN A 6 10.17 -17.49 8.02
C GLN A 6 10.54 -16.43 6.97
N VAL A 7 10.61 -15.15 7.37
CA VAL A 7 11.07 -14.08 6.47
C VAL A 7 12.59 -14.19 6.25
N GLU A 8 13.36 -14.51 7.29
CA GLU A 8 14.80 -14.81 7.16
C GLU A 8 15.04 -15.95 6.16
N ASN A 9 14.30 -17.05 6.31
CA ASN A 9 14.39 -18.21 5.42
C ASN A 9 14.02 -17.86 3.96
N LEU A 10 13.03 -16.99 3.74
CA LEU A 10 12.67 -16.50 2.41
C LEU A 10 13.84 -15.75 1.77
N ILE A 11 14.42 -14.81 2.49
CA ILE A 11 15.56 -14.01 2.03
C ILE A 11 16.78 -14.89 1.77
N GLN A 12 17.08 -15.84 2.68
CA GLN A 12 18.19 -16.78 2.50
C GLN A 12 17.96 -17.68 1.28
N THR A 13 16.75 -18.17 1.07
CA THR A 13 16.39 -18.97 -0.12
C THR A 13 16.66 -18.20 -1.42
N ALA A 14 16.34 -16.91 -1.46
CA ALA A 14 16.64 -16.08 -2.63
C ALA A 14 18.14 -15.92 -2.84
N MET A 15 18.91 -15.72 -1.77
CA MET A 15 20.37 -15.63 -1.82
C MET A 15 21.02 -16.94 -2.30
N ASP A 16 20.55 -18.09 -1.78
CA ASP A 16 21.08 -19.40 -2.17
C ASP A 16 20.84 -19.71 -3.65
N LYS A 17 19.68 -19.26 -4.19
CA LYS A 17 19.32 -19.50 -5.58
C LYS A 17 19.94 -18.53 -6.59
N PHE A 18 20.04 -17.26 -6.21
CA PHE A 18 20.38 -16.18 -7.16
C PHE A 18 21.66 -15.43 -6.80
N GLY A 19 22.20 -15.60 -5.59
CA GLY A 19 23.45 -14.98 -5.13
C GLY A 19 23.33 -13.48 -4.82
N ARG A 20 22.17 -12.85 -5.12
CA ARG A 20 21.92 -11.42 -4.89
C ARG A 20 20.43 -11.11 -4.78
N ILE A 21 20.11 -9.96 -4.18
CA ILE A 21 18.75 -9.40 -4.12
C ILE A 21 18.84 -7.92 -4.50
N ASP A 22 18.28 -7.54 -5.64
CA ASP A 22 18.29 -6.17 -6.15
C ASP A 22 17.08 -5.37 -5.71
N CYS A 23 15.93 -6.04 -5.56
CA CYS A 23 14.69 -5.44 -5.14
C CYS A 23 13.98 -6.33 -4.11
N LEU A 24 13.55 -5.71 -3.01
CA LEU A 24 12.58 -6.31 -2.08
C LEU A 24 11.27 -5.54 -2.19
N PHE A 25 10.19 -6.24 -2.54
CA PHE A 25 8.83 -5.66 -2.52
C PHE A 25 8.02 -6.28 -1.38
N ASN A 26 7.91 -5.57 -0.27
CA ASN A 26 7.06 -5.92 0.87
C ASN A 26 5.60 -5.60 0.55
N ASN A 27 4.93 -6.51 -0.16
CA ASN A 27 3.56 -6.33 -0.64
C ASN A 27 2.52 -7.15 0.12
N ALA A 28 2.92 -8.21 0.82
CA ALA A 28 2.00 -9.06 1.57
C ALA A 28 1.17 -8.24 2.58
N GLY A 29 -0.14 -8.47 2.60
CA GLY A 29 -1.05 -7.73 3.47
C GLY A 29 -2.42 -8.39 3.57
N ILE A 30 -3.18 -7.95 4.57
CA ILE A 30 -4.56 -8.37 4.85
C ILE A 30 -5.43 -7.11 5.01
N PRO A 31 -6.75 -7.17 4.79
CA PRO A 31 -7.61 -5.98 4.82
C PRO A 31 -7.83 -5.40 6.23
N GLY A 32 -7.58 -6.15 7.28
CA GLY A 32 -7.98 -5.82 8.64
C GLY A 32 -9.48 -6.00 8.88
N LYS A 33 -9.89 -6.11 10.13
CA LYS A 33 -11.30 -6.28 10.51
C LYS A 33 -11.99 -4.93 10.59
N ALA A 34 -13.09 -4.79 9.88
CA ALA A 34 -13.93 -3.60 9.96
C ALA A 34 -14.62 -3.49 11.33
N GLY A 35 -14.74 -2.26 11.85
CA GLY A 35 -15.46 -1.99 13.10
C GLY A 35 -15.06 -0.69 13.78
N GLY A 36 -15.86 -0.30 14.79
CA GLY A 36 -15.55 0.84 15.64
C GLY A 36 -14.46 0.52 16.66
N VAL A 37 -13.87 1.57 17.25
CA VAL A 37 -12.77 1.47 18.21
C VAL A 37 -13.16 0.64 19.46
N GLU A 38 -14.41 0.68 19.84
CA GLU A 38 -14.98 -0.06 20.98
C GLU A 38 -15.04 -1.58 20.76
N ASN A 39 -14.92 -2.02 19.50
CA ASN A 39 -14.98 -3.45 19.12
C ASN A 39 -13.59 -4.06 18.87
N LEU A 40 -12.51 -3.34 19.20
CA LEU A 40 -11.15 -3.83 19.03
C LEU A 40 -10.83 -4.95 20.02
N GLU A 41 -10.31 -6.05 19.51
CA GLU A 41 -9.86 -7.21 20.29
C GLU A 41 -8.33 -7.31 20.26
N GLY A 42 -7.69 -7.49 21.44
CA GLY A 42 -6.23 -7.52 21.56
C GLY A 42 -5.57 -8.61 20.70
N GLY A 43 -6.16 -9.79 20.62
CA GLY A 43 -5.65 -10.88 19.77
C GLY A 43 -5.68 -10.53 18.28
N GLN A 44 -6.74 -9.86 17.84
CA GLN A 44 -6.88 -9.38 16.47
C GLN A 44 -5.88 -8.29 16.14
N ILE A 45 -5.72 -7.29 17.03
CA ILE A 45 -4.72 -6.24 16.86
C ILE A 45 -3.34 -6.86 16.63
N ASN A 46 -2.93 -7.79 17.49
CA ASN A 46 -1.63 -8.43 17.40
C ASN A 46 -1.46 -9.21 16.08
N SER A 47 -2.46 -9.97 15.64
CA SER A 47 -2.39 -10.74 14.41
C SER A 47 -2.34 -9.85 13.15
N GLU A 48 -3.09 -8.75 13.12
CA GLU A 48 -3.06 -7.80 12.01
C GLU A 48 -1.71 -7.07 11.96
N LEU A 49 -1.19 -6.59 13.10
CA LEU A 49 0.12 -5.91 13.16
C LEU A 49 1.27 -6.86 12.82
N ALA A 50 1.18 -8.14 13.17
CA ALA A 50 2.18 -9.15 12.81
C ALA A 50 2.37 -9.25 11.29
N VAL A 51 1.28 -9.19 10.52
CA VAL A 51 1.36 -9.20 9.05
C VAL A 51 1.73 -7.81 8.50
N LEU A 52 0.99 -6.77 8.92
CA LEU A 52 0.99 -5.46 8.25
C LEU A 52 2.21 -4.60 8.61
N ILE A 53 2.78 -4.78 9.81
CA ILE A 53 3.96 -4.03 10.27
C ILE A 53 5.17 -4.95 10.40
N ASN A 54 5.08 -6.01 11.24
CA ASN A 54 6.25 -6.83 11.54
C ASN A 54 6.80 -7.48 10.27
N GLY A 55 5.93 -7.99 9.38
CA GLY A 55 6.36 -8.57 8.11
C GLY A 55 7.19 -7.63 7.24
N VAL A 56 6.82 -6.33 7.19
CA VAL A 56 7.58 -5.30 6.47
C VAL A 56 8.92 -5.02 7.18
N LEU A 57 8.91 -4.92 8.51
CA LEU A 57 10.13 -4.69 9.30
C LEU A 57 11.11 -5.87 9.18
N TYR A 58 10.61 -7.11 9.22
CA TYR A 58 11.43 -8.32 9.04
C TYR A 58 12.03 -8.37 7.64
N GLY A 59 11.26 -8.05 6.60
CA GLY A 59 11.79 -7.95 5.23
C GLY A 59 12.95 -6.95 5.14
N MET A 60 12.77 -5.75 5.66
CA MET A 60 13.82 -4.73 5.69
C MET A 60 15.03 -5.16 6.54
N LYS A 61 14.80 -5.75 7.72
CA LYS A 61 15.83 -6.25 8.64
C LYS A 61 16.77 -7.24 7.94
N HIS A 62 16.20 -8.24 7.27
CA HIS A 62 17.00 -9.31 6.70
C HIS A 62 17.64 -8.96 5.35
N VAL A 63 17.03 -8.08 4.55
CA VAL A 63 17.62 -7.68 3.26
C VAL A 63 18.67 -6.60 3.39
N ALA A 64 18.56 -5.69 4.37
CA ALA A 64 19.46 -4.54 4.50
C ALA A 64 20.95 -4.92 4.58
N PRO A 65 21.40 -5.90 5.41
CA PRO A 65 22.81 -6.28 5.46
C PRO A 65 23.31 -6.89 4.14
N ILE A 66 22.43 -7.52 3.37
CA ILE A 66 22.77 -8.07 2.04
C ILE A 66 22.99 -6.92 1.07
N MET A 67 22.05 -6.00 0.95
CA MET A 67 22.16 -4.85 0.06
C MET A 67 23.31 -3.92 0.44
N LYS A 68 23.59 -3.75 1.75
CA LYS A 68 24.78 -3.01 2.23
C LYS A 68 26.08 -3.65 1.70
N ARG A 69 26.21 -4.98 1.71
CA ARG A 69 27.38 -5.67 1.13
C ARG A 69 27.43 -5.57 -0.39
N GLN A 70 26.29 -5.53 -1.06
CA GLN A 70 26.18 -5.34 -2.52
C GLN A 70 26.55 -3.91 -2.96
N GLY A 71 26.39 -2.92 -2.04
CA GLY A 71 26.55 -1.50 -2.35
C GLY A 71 25.43 -0.94 -3.23
N SER A 72 24.31 -1.65 -3.33
CA SER A 72 23.13 -1.23 -4.11
C SER A 72 21.89 -2.04 -3.69
N GLY A 73 20.71 -1.48 -3.94
CA GLY A 73 19.45 -2.16 -3.73
C GLY A 73 18.26 -1.20 -3.70
N THR A 74 17.08 -1.74 -3.82
CA THR A 74 15.83 -0.98 -3.61
C THR A 74 14.83 -1.78 -2.78
N ILE A 75 14.16 -1.09 -1.85
CA ILE A 75 13.10 -1.64 -1.02
C ILE A 75 11.83 -0.85 -1.30
N ILE A 76 10.75 -1.56 -1.61
CA ILE A 76 9.43 -1.00 -1.86
C ILE A 76 8.49 -1.57 -0.81
N ASN A 77 7.80 -0.72 -0.07
CA ASN A 77 6.86 -1.13 0.96
C ASN A 77 5.43 -0.70 0.58
N THR A 78 4.47 -1.60 0.61
CA THR A 78 3.08 -1.27 0.31
C THR A 78 2.43 -0.53 1.46
N GLY A 79 2.28 0.79 1.29
CA GLY A 79 1.47 1.67 2.11
C GLY A 79 -0.04 1.53 1.81
N SER A 80 -0.77 2.62 1.96
CA SER A 80 -2.17 2.79 1.53
C SER A 80 -2.58 4.25 1.68
N ILE A 81 -3.54 4.72 0.88
CA ILE A 81 -4.23 6.00 1.13
C ILE A 81 -4.85 6.05 2.53
N ALA A 82 -5.27 4.91 3.09
CA ALA A 82 -5.80 4.81 4.45
C ALA A 82 -4.75 5.15 5.53
N GLY A 83 -3.45 5.00 5.23
CA GLY A 83 -2.36 5.43 6.10
C GLY A 83 -2.04 6.93 6.01
N GLN A 84 -2.52 7.60 4.95
CA GLN A 84 -2.30 9.04 4.74
C GLN A 84 -3.50 9.89 5.14
N ARG A 85 -4.72 9.37 4.95
CA ARG A 85 -5.95 10.13 5.16
C ARG A 85 -7.00 9.30 5.87
N ALA A 86 -7.49 9.81 6.98
CA ALA A 86 -8.58 9.20 7.74
C ALA A 86 -9.88 9.09 6.90
N GLY A 87 -10.65 8.03 7.15
CA GLY A 87 -11.92 7.78 6.46
C GLY A 87 -11.81 6.99 5.16
N TYR A 88 -10.59 6.55 4.78
CA TYR A 88 -10.36 5.71 3.59
C TYR A 88 -10.06 4.24 3.91
N GLY A 89 -10.16 3.86 5.17
CA GLY A 89 -10.05 2.48 5.63
C GLY A 89 -11.18 2.17 6.60
N VAL A 90 -11.69 0.94 6.56
CA VAL A 90 -12.75 0.45 7.44
C VAL A 90 -12.19 -0.17 8.74
N SER A 91 -10.89 -0.41 8.79
CA SER A 91 -10.15 -0.91 9.97
C SER A 91 -9.22 0.18 10.51
N LEU A 92 -9.33 0.47 11.80
CA LEU A 92 -8.41 1.38 12.48
C LEU A 92 -6.99 0.80 12.51
N VAL A 93 -6.86 -0.49 12.80
CA VAL A 93 -5.56 -1.17 12.89
C VAL A 93 -4.85 -1.16 11.53
N TYR A 94 -5.58 -1.43 10.45
CA TYR A 94 -5.05 -1.34 9.09
C TYR A 94 -4.54 0.08 8.78
N SER A 95 -5.35 1.11 9.04
CA SER A 95 -4.99 2.50 8.76
C SER A 95 -3.74 2.93 9.54
N LEU A 96 -3.67 2.56 10.82
CA LEU A 96 -2.51 2.78 11.68
C LEU A 96 -1.27 2.06 11.17
N ALA A 97 -1.41 0.78 10.79
CA ALA A 97 -0.31 -0.01 10.27
C ALA A 97 0.25 0.58 8.97
N LYS A 98 -0.61 1.00 8.05
CA LYS A 98 -0.19 1.59 6.78
C LYS A 98 0.47 2.97 6.97
N ALA A 99 0.03 3.77 7.93
CA ALA A 99 0.71 5.00 8.33
C ALA A 99 2.11 4.70 8.91
N ALA A 100 2.23 3.69 9.76
CA ALA A 100 3.50 3.25 10.32
C ALA A 100 4.48 2.77 9.23
N VAL A 101 4.02 1.99 8.25
CA VAL A 101 4.84 1.51 7.13
C VAL A 101 5.35 2.68 6.27
N ILE A 102 4.50 3.66 5.96
CA ILE A 102 4.91 4.86 5.21
C ILE A 102 6.01 5.62 5.97
N HIS A 103 5.84 5.81 7.27
CA HIS A 103 6.84 6.50 8.07
C HIS A 103 8.12 5.70 8.25
N ALA A 104 8.03 4.39 8.53
CA ALA A 104 9.17 3.49 8.64
C ALA A 104 10.01 3.48 7.35
N SER A 105 9.36 3.51 6.18
CA SER A 105 10.06 3.61 4.89
C SER A 105 10.94 4.85 4.81
N LYS A 106 10.47 5.99 5.29
CA LYS A 106 11.26 7.24 5.34
C LYS A 106 12.43 7.14 6.30
N CYS A 107 12.22 6.56 7.49
CA CYS A 107 13.29 6.39 8.48
C CYS A 107 14.40 5.48 7.94
N VAL A 108 14.03 4.32 7.37
CA VAL A 108 15.00 3.35 6.84
C VAL A 108 15.68 3.88 5.56
N ALA A 109 15.00 4.72 4.76
CA ALA A 109 15.62 5.41 3.63
C ALA A 109 16.81 6.27 4.08
N MET A 110 16.67 7.02 5.17
CA MET A 110 17.75 7.86 5.71
C MET A 110 18.91 7.01 6.23
N GLU A 111 18.62 5.87 6.85
CA GLU A 111 19.65 4.94 7.33
C GLU A 111 20.46 4.30 6.18
N LEU A 112 19.79 3.96 5.08
CA LEU A 112 20.36 3.15 4.01
C LEU A 112 20.91 3.96 2.81
N ALA A 113 20.60 5.25 2.72
CA ALA A 113 20.96 6.09 1.57
C ALA A 113 22.48 6.15 1.29
N GLU A 114 23.33 6.23 2.33
CA GLU A 114 24.78 6.27 2.17
C GLU A 114 25.35 4.97 1.57
N HIS A 115 24.57 3.88 1.64
CA HIS A 115 24.90 2.59 1.01
C HIS A 115 24.36 2.44 -0.41
N LYS A 116 23.82 3.52 -1.00
CA LYS A 116 23.14 3.50 -2.30
C LYS A 116 21.95 2.54 -2.36
N ILE A 117 21.23 2.42 -1.25
CA ILE A 117 20.00 1.63 -1.14
C ILE A 117 18.84 2.60 -1.03
N ARG A 118 17.88 2.48 -1.94
CA ARG A 118 16.66 3.30 -1.95
C ARG A 118 15.55 2.57 -1.21
N VAL A 119 14.76 3.33 -0.43
CA VAL A 119 13.60 2.79 0.28
C VAL A 119 12.44 3.73 0.06
N ASN A 120 11.36 3.23 -0.53
CA ASN A 120 10.16 4.01 -0.81
C ASN A 120 8.91 3.24 -0.40
N SER A 121 7.82 3.95 -0.17
CA SER A 121 6.51 3.34 -0.06
C SER A 121 5.67 3.62 -1.30
N LEU A 122 4.73 2.72 -1.55
CA LEU A 122 3.76 2.79 -2.62
C LEU A 122 2.38 2.68 -2.00
N SER A 123 1.56 3.72 -2.12
CA SER A 123 0.25 3.81 -1.48
C SER A 123 -0.87 3.69 -2.50
N PRO A 124 -1.46 2.48 -2.64
CA PRO A 124 -2.62 2.25 -3.47
C PRO A 124 -3.87 2.98 -2.96
N GLY A 125 -4.73 3.40 -3.90
CA GLY A 125 -6.12 3.75 -3.67
C GLY A 125 -7.04 2.54 -3.71
N ALA A 126 -8.23 2.71 -4.29
CA ALA A 126 -9.17 1.62 -4.54
C ALA A 126 -8.71 0.79 -5.75
N ILE A 127 -7.90 -0.22 -5.49
CA ILE A 127 -7.39 -1.17 -6.50
C ILE A 127 -8.18 -2.47 -6.39
N VAL A 128 -8.94 -2.79 -7.41
CA VAL A 128 -9.78 -3.99 -7.43
C VAL A 128 -8.90 -5.23 -7.51
N THR A 129 -8.89 -5.99 -6.41
CA THR A 129 -8.13 -7.24 -6.23
C THR A 129 -8.85 -8.11 -5.21
N GLY A 130 -8.40 -9.35 -5.03
CA GLY A 130 -8.94 -10.29 -4.03
C GLY A 130 -8.98 -9.76 -2.60
N ILE A 131 -8.19 -8.72 -2.25
CA ILE A 131 -8.24 -8.11 -0.91
C ILE A 131 -9.63 -7.55 -0.57
N PHE A 132 -10.36 -7.03 -1.55
CA PHE A 132 -11.75 -6.58 -1.35
C PHE A 132 -12.69 -7.76 -1.12
N GLY A 133 -12.53 -8.86 -1.88
CA GLY A 133 -13.29 -10.09 -1.65
C GLY A 133 -13.12 -10.58 -0.21
N LYS A 134 -11.88 -10.65 0.26
CA LYS A 134 -11.53 -11.02 1.66
C LYS A 134 -12.11 -10.02 2.68
N ALA A 135 -12.09 -8.72 2.39
CA ALA A 135 -12.71 -7.70 3.24
C ALA A 135 -14.22 -7.86 3.38
N PHE A 136 -14.89 -8.45 2.39
CA PHE A 136 -16.32 -8.77 2.40
C PHE A 136 -16.64 -10.21 2.84
N GLY A 137 -15.63 -10.96 3.33
CA GLY A 137 -15.81 -12.28 3.94
C GLY A 137 -15.70 -13.46 3.00
N LEU A 138 -15.20 -13.27 1.77
CA LEU A 138 -14.80 -14.39 0.90
C LEU A 138 -13.54 -15.06 1.45
N ASP A 139 -13.46 -16.38 1.31
CA ASP A 139 -12.22 -17.11 1.56
C ASP A 139 -11.16 -16.83 0.47
N ASP A 140 -9.92 -17.29 0.68
CA ASP A 140 -8.82 -17.04 -0.23
C ASP A 140 -9.10 -17.58 -1.65
N ALA A 141 -9.67 -18.78 -1.76
CA ALA A 141 -9.94 -19.39 -3.05
C ALA A 141 -11.07 -18.67 -3.81
N GLN A 142 -12.09 -18.21 -3.08
CA GLN A 142 -13.20 -17.44 -3.64
C GLN A 142 -12.75 -16.04 -4.07
N ALA A 143 -11.94 -15.38 -3.25
CA ALA A 143 -11.48 -14.02 -3.51
C ALA A 143 -10.49 -13.92 -4.68
N ASP A 144 -9.69 -14.97 -4.88
CA ASP A 144 -8.66 -15.04 -5.92
C ASP A 144 -9.14 -15.78 -7.19
N ALA A 145 -10.43 -16.23 -7.25
CA ALA A 145 -11.01 -16.85 -8.45
C ALA A 145 -11.16 -15.84 -9.60
N ASP A 146 -10.98 -16.32 -10.82
CA ASP A 146 -11.19 -15.50 -12.03
C ASP A 146 -12.60 -14.90 -12.05
N GLY A 147 -12.69 -13.60 -12.27
CA GLY A 147 -13.96 -12.85 -12.30
C GLY A 147 -14.57 -12.54 -10.92
N ALA A 148 -14.01 -13.02 -9.82
CA ALA A 148 -14.55 -12.80 -8.46
C ALA A 148 -14.72 -11.31 -8.09
N THR A 149 -13.97 -10.42 -8.76
CA THR A 149 -13.97 -8.99 -8.50
C THR A 149 -14.48 -8.14 -9.65
N ASP A 150 -14.98 -8.74 -10.73
CA ASP A 150 -15.44 -8.01 -11.92
C ASP A 150 -16.57 -7.03 -11.61
N ASP A 151 -17.56 -7.43 -10.79
CA ASP A 151 -18.64 -6.54 -10.32
C ASP A 151 -18.11 -5.34 -9.51
N LEU A 152 -16.91 -5.46 -8.91
CA LEU A 152 -16.31 -4.37 -8.16
C LEU A 152 -15.68 -3.33 -9.09
N LEU A 153 -15.22 -3.71 -10.29
CA LEU A 153 -14.69 -2.76 -11.27
C LEU A 153 -15.72 -1.67 -11.59
N ASP A 154 -16.95 -2.05 -11.88
CA ASP A 154 -18.03 -1.10 -12.18
C ASP A 154 -18.39 -0.24 -10.96
N ARG A 155 -18.43 -0.83 -9.77
CA ARG A 155 -18.74 -0.12 -8.53
C ARG A 155 -17.67 0.91 -8.17
N PHE A 156 -16.41 0.62 -8.49
CA PHE A 156 -15.27 1.52 -8.19
C PHE A 156 -14.95 2.50 -9.32
N ASN A 157 -15.57 2.43 -10.49
CA ASN A 157 -15.38 3.39 -11.60
C ASN A 157 -15.67 4.85 -11.19
N GLY A 158 -16.46 5.05 -10.15
CA GLY A 158 -16.81 6.37 -9.62
C GLY A 158 -16.08 6.77 -8.33
N ALA A 159 -15.23 5.92 -7.76
CA ALA A 159 -14.65 6.14 -6.44
C ALA A 159 -13.56 7.24 -6.43
N GLN A 160 -12.90 7.48 -7.55
CA GLN A 160 -11.81 8.46 -7.71
C GLN A 160 -12.10 9.45 -8.85
N PRO A 161 -11.40 10.61 -8.89
CA PRO A 161 -11.52 11.58 -10.00
C PRO A 161 -11.17 10.99 -11.36
N TYR A 162 -10.14 10.14 -11.45
CA TYR A 162 -9.79 9.45 -12.69
C TYR A 162 -10.90 8.43 -13.06
N PRO A 163 -11.43 8.45 -14.32
CA PRO A 163 -12.72 7.84 -14.64
C PRO A 163 -12.67 6.31 -14.87
N ARG A 164 -11.94 5.58 -14.03
CA ARG A 164 -11.97 4.11 -13.98
C ARG A 164 -11.51 3.61 -12.62
N ALA A 165 -11.84 2.37 -12.29
CA ALA A 165 -11.26 1.67 -11.15
C ALA A 165 -9.75 1.47 -11.32
N GLY A 166 -9.02 1.43 -10.21
CA GLY A 166 -7.64 0.99 -10.20
C GLY A 166 -7.54 -0.53 -10.34
N ILE A 167 -6.52 -1.01 -11.04
CA ILE A 167 -6.23 -2.43 -11.24
C ILE A 167 -4.80 -2.76 -10.79
N ALA A 168 -4.50 -4.04 -10.61
CA ALA A 168 -3.18 -4.50 -10.14
C ALA A 168 -2.02 -3.99 -11.00
N GLU A 169 -2.23 -3.88 -12.32
CA GLU A 169 -1.27 -3.31 -13.26
C GLU A 169 -0.85 -1.88 -12.95
N ASP A 170 -1.75 -1.06 -12.40
CA ASP A 170 -1.41 0.33 -12.04
C ASP A 170 -0.34 0.36 -10.94
N ILE A 171 -0.46 -0.57 -9.99
CA ILE A 171 0.50 -0.73 -8.91
C ILE A 171 1.80 -1.35 -9.41
N ALA A 172 1.70 -2.39 -10.27
CA ALA A 172 2.86 -3.07 -10.83
C ALA A 172 3.76 -2.12 -11.63
N ARG A 173 3.19 -1.21 -12.41
CA ARG A 173 3.95 -0.19 -13.18
C ARG A 173 4.66 0.80 -12.27
N ALA A 174 4.03 1.25 -11.20
CA ALA A 174 4.66 2.13 -10.23
C ALA A 174 5.76 1.41 -9.43
N ALA A 175 5.54 0.14 -9.07
CA ALA A 175 6.56 -0.70 -8.45
C ALA A 175 7.75 -0.94 -9.39
N LEU A 176 7.51 -1.18 -10.68
CA LEU A 176 8.56 -1.34 -11.69
C LEU A 176 9.41 -0.08 -11.82
N PHE A 177 8.79 1.11 -11.85
CA PHE A 177 9.52 2.38 -11.82
C PHE A 177 10.42 2.48 -10.60
N LEU A 178 9.90 2.17 -9.41
CA LEU A 178 10.69 2.20 -8.17
C LEU A 178 11.79 1.12 -8.12
N ALA A 179 11.59 0.00 -8.80
CA ALA A 179 12.56 -1.09 -8.87
C ALA A 179 13.69 -0.80 -9.87
N SER A 180 13.46 0.05 -10.87
CA SER A 180 14.40 0.36 -11.93
C SER A 180 15.34 1.52 -11.63
N ASP A 181 16.35 1.71 -12.46
CA ASP A 181 17.29 2.83 -12.40
C ASP A 181 16.64 4.18 -12.75
N ASP A 182 15.46 4.18 -13.41
CA ASP A 182 14.69 5.39 -13.69
C ASP A 182 14.33 6.17 -12.41
N SER A 183 14.36 5.50 -11.26
CA SER A 183 14.13 6.08 -9.93
C SER A 183 15.40 6.22 -9.09
N GLU A 184 16.60 6.29 -9.70
CA GLU A 184 17.90 6.34 -8.98
C GLU A 184 17.96 7.44 -7.93
N PHE A 185 17.32 8.58 -8.16
CA PHE A 185 17.32 9.71 -7.22
C PHE A 185 16.03 9.82 -6.39
N VAL A 186 15.24 8.72 -6.31
CA VAL A 186 13.98 8.66 -5.58
C VAL A 186 14.13 7.75 -4.36
N THR A 187 14.23 8.34 -3.17
CA THR A 187 14.27 7.60 -1.89
C THR A 187 13.56 8.38 -0.78
N GLY A 188 13.00 7.68 0.19
CA GLY A 188 12.28 8.29 1.32
C GLY A 188 10.92 8.89 0.97
N THR A 189 10.36 8.57 -0.21
CA THR A 189 9.06 9.08 -0.64
C THR A 189 7.95 8.03 -0.52
N ASP A 190 6.71 8.51 -0.55
CA ASP A 190 5.52 7.69 -0.69
C ASP A 190 4.81 8.06 -2.00
N ILE A 191 4.72 7.12 -2.92
CA ILE A 191 4.07 7.33 -4.22
C ILE A 191 2.61 6.91 -4.13
N LEU A 192 1.72 7.87 -4.33
CA LEU A 192 0.28 7.64 -4.44
C LEU A 192 -0.07 7.08 -5.82
N VAL A 193 -0.83 5.97 -5.82
CA VAL A 193 -1.41 5.38 -7.04
C VAL A 193 -2.90 5.14 -6.76
N ASP A 194 -3.67 6.22 -6.83
CA ASP A 194 -5.05 6.27 -6.33
C ASP A 194 -6.05 6.94 -7.30
N GLY A 195 -5.63 7.30 -8.50
CA GLY A 195 -6.46 8.03 -9.45
C GLY A 195 -6.94 9.40 -8.94
N GLY A 196 -6.19 10.01 -8.00
CA GLY A 196 -6.52 11.29 -7.40
C GLY A 196 -7.52 11.21 -6.25
N MET A 197 -7.80 10.02 -5.71
CA MET A 197 -8.84 9.76 -4.71
C MET A 197 -8.69 10.61 -3.45
N ILE A 198 -7.47 10.79 -2.95
CA ILE A 198 -7.23 11.62 -1.77
C ILE A 198 -6.71 13.02 -2.08
N ALA A 199 -6.44 13.34 -3.34
CA ALA A 199 -6.00 14.67 -3.76
C ALA A 199 -7.14 15.71 -3.71
N GLY A 200 -8.38 15.29 -3.95
CA GLY A 200 -9.53 16.20 -3.93
C GLY A 200 -10.82 15.58 -4.47
N ARG A 201 -11.69 16.46 -4.95
CA ARG A 201 -12.97 16.11 -5.57
C ARG A 201 -12.88 16.28 -7.10
N ARG A 202 -13.79 15.66 -7.81
CA ARG A 202 -13.96 15.91 -9.25
C ARG A 202 -14.24 17.38 -9.50
N TRP A 203 -13.63 17.92 -10.52
CA TRP A 203 -13.85 19.33 -10.89
C TRP A 203 -15.32 19.62 -11.19
N SER A 204 -16.01 18.73 -11.88
CA SER A 204 -17.44 18.84 -12.16
C SER A 204 -18.31 18.93 -10.90
N GLU A 205 -17.99 18.17 -9.86
CA GLU A 205 -18.68 18.25 -8.56
C GLU A 205 -18.40 19.58 -7.85
N THR A 206 -17.18 20.09 -7.97
CA THR A 206 -16.79 21.39 -7.41
C THR A 206 -17.56 22.51 -8.11
N MET A 207 -17.63 22.47 -9.44
CA MET A 207 -18.36 23.46 -10.23
C MET A 207 -19.88 23.41 -9.99
N ALA A 208 -20.47 22.23 -9.94
CA ALA A 208 -21.89 22.09 -9.63
C ALA A 208 -22.27 22.67 -8.25
N ARG A 209 -21.40 22.48 -7.26
CA ARG A 209 -21.59 23.10 -5.93
C ARG A 209 -21.46 24.62 -5.97
N TRP A 210 -20.49 25.12 -6.71
CA TRP A 210 -20.29 26.56 -6.87
C TRP A 210 -21.49 27.22 -7.56
N GLU A 211 -21.97 26.64 -8.65
CA GLU A 211 -23.14 27.11 -9.38
C GLU A 211 -24.41 27.10 -8.51
N GLY A 212 -24.62 26.03 -7.72
CA GLY A 212 -25.73 25.94 -6.78
C GLY A 212 -25.70 27.03 -5.69
N LEU A 213 -24.52 27.33 -5.15
CA LEU A 213 -24.34 28.42 -4.18
C LEU A 213 -24.58 29.80 -4.83
N SER A 214 -24.07 30.01 -6.04
CA SER A 214 -24.27 31.26 -6.79
C SER A 214 -25.75 31.52 -7.09
N GLN A 215 -26.48 30.48 -7.49
CA GLN A 215 -27.93 30.57 -7.72
C GLN A 215 -28.73 30.87 -6.45
N ALA A 216 -28.35 30.25 -5.32
CA ALA A 216 -29.01 30.51 -4.04
C ALA A 216 -28.82 31.97 -3.57
N LEU A 217 -27.62 32.53 -3.75
CA LEU A 217 -27.34 33.93 -3.41
C LEU A 217 -28.04 34.93 -4.34
N ALA A 218 -28.28 34.59 -5.61
CA ALA A 218 -28.99 35.45 -6.55
C ALA A 218 -30.51 35.53 -6.30
N GLN A 219 -31.07 34.67 -5.44
CA GLN A 219 -32.49 34.64 -5.06
C GLN A 219 -32.78 35.36 -3.75
N THR A 220 -31.77 35.84 -3.05
CA THR A 220 -31.86 36.69 -1.84
C THR A 220 -31.71 38.17 -2.17
#